data_8972307c49d308c18ce3cc407ad956c1
#
_entry.id   8972307c49d308c18ce3cc407ad956c1
#
_cell.length_a   1.000
_cell.length_b   1.000
_cell.length_c   1.000
_cell.angle_alpha   90.00
_cell.angle_beta   90.00
_cell.angle_gamma   90.00
#
_symmetry.space_group_name_H-M   'P 1'
#
loop_
_entity.id
_entity.type
_entity.pdbx_description
1 polymer ?
#
loop_
_entity_poly.entity_id
_entity_poly.type
_entity_poly.pdbx_seq_one_letter_code
_entity_poly.pdbx_strand_id
1 'polypeptide(L)'
;DHGVMYGVIDFYKAAKAAGIKPILGCEIYVTPGSRFDRDNKKGEARYYHLILLAENNEGYENLTKIVSRGFVDGFYYKPRVDFETLREFSKGIIASSACLAGEVARNLAVNRYEDAKEAALRYRDIFGADNFFLELQDHGLSVQKAVNQQLIQLSRDTGIPLIATNDIHYTQPEDWEAHDLLLCLQTGKKASDEDRMRYEGGQYYLKSEEEMRSLFAAVPEALENTAKIAARCEVEIRFHELKLPAYDVPEGYADAASYLRALSEEGFRARYPEEPAALRARMEEELAVIGRMGYVDYFLIVWDYIHFAKEHGIGVGPGRGSAAGSVVSYCLGITDIDP
;
A
#
# COMPACT_ATOMS: atom_id res chain seq x y z
N ASP A 1 -0.95 1.48 -8.24
CA ASP A 1 -0.08 2.64 -8.01
C ASP A 1 1.39 2.29 -8.30
N HIS A 2 2.23 3.31 -8.54
CA HIS A 2 3.65 3.18 -8.86
C HIS A 2 4.52 3.44 -7.63
N GLY A 3 5.04 2.39 -7.01
CA GLY A 3 5.89 2.44 -5.82
C GLY A 3 5.18 2.80 -4.52
N VAL A 4 3.85 2.92 -4.54
CA VAL A 4 3.00 3.30 -3.42
C VAL A 4 1.70 2.51 -3.42
N MET A 5 0.94 2.58 -2.31
CA MET A 5 -0.39 1.98 -2.19
C MET A 5 -1.43 3.01 -1.68
N TYR A 6 -1.27 4.28 -2.03
CA TYR A 6 -2.11 5.36 -1.50
C TYR A 6 -3.58 5.24 -1.93
N GLY A 7 -3.85 4.76 -3.14
CA GLY A 7 -5.20 4.59 -3.67
C GLY A 7 -5.86 3.25 -3.35
N VAL A 8 -5.18 2.32 -2.65
CA VAL A 8 -5.66 0.94 -2.51
C VAL A 8 -7.00 0.83 -1.78
N ILE A 9 -7.23 1.64 -0.75
CA ILE A 9 -8.47 1.60 0.04
C ILE A 9 -9.64 2.15 -0.77
N ASP A 10 -9.45 3.25 -1.47
CA ASP A 10 -10.50 3.84 -2.32
C ASP A 10 -10.82 2.93 -3.50
N PHE A 11 -9.80 2.34 -4.13
CA PHE A 11 -9.97 1.33 -5.16
C PHE A 11 -10.76 0.11 -4.66
N TYR A 12 -10.39 -0.43 -3.48
CA TYR A 12 -11.08 -1.57 -2.88
C TYR A 12 -12.56 -1.27 -2.63
N LYS A 13 -12.86 -0.12 -2.01
CA LYS A 13 -14.24 0.30 -1.72
C LYS A 13 -15.05 0.51 -3.00
N ALA A 14 -14.49 1.21 -3.98
CA ALA A 14 -15.16 1.49 -5.25
C ALA A 14 -15.46 0.18 -6.02
N ALA A 15 -14.50 -0.73 -6.12
CA ALA A 15 -14.69 -2.02 -6.77
C ALA A 15 -15.77 -2.87 -6.06
N LYS A 16 -15.72 -2.98 -4.73
CA LYS A 16 -16.75 -3.70 -3.95
C LYS A 16 -18.14 -3.08 -4.12
N ALA A 17 -18.27 -1.75 -4.10
CA ALA A 17 -19.52 -1.05 -4.33
C ALA A 17 -20.09 -1.30 -5.74
N ALA A 18 -19.24 -1.45 -6.74
CA ALA A 18 -19.61 -1.79 -8.11
C ALA A 18 -19.86 -3.31 -8.33
N GLY A 19 -19.73 -4.15 -7.31
CA GLY A 19 -19.85 -5.59 -7.45
C GLY A 19 -18.68 -6.26 -8.19
N ILE A 20 -17.54 -5.57 -8.31
CA ILE A 20 -16.33 -6.05 -8.97
C ILE A 20 -15.34 -6.52 -7.92
N LYS A 21 -14.68 -7.67 -8.16
CA LYS A 21 -13.63 -8.20 -7.31
C LYS A 21 -12.36 -7.36 -7.45
N PRO A 22 -11.88 -6.68 -6.39
CA PRO A 22 -10.62 -5.94 -6.44
C PRO A 22 -9.43 -6.88 -6.38
N ILE A 23 -8.47 -6.69 -7.29
CA ILE A 23 -7.15 -7.32 -7.23
C ILE A 23 -6.16 -6.27 -6.73
N LEU A 24 -5.65 -6.46 -5.52
CA LEU A 24 -4.78 -5.47 -4.89
C LEU A 24 -3.32 -5.74 -5.25
N GLY A 25 -2.64 -4.72 -5.74
CA GLY A 25 -1.25 -4.82 -6.17
C GLY A 25 -0.53 -3.48 -6.21
N CYS A 26 0.74 -3.54 -6.56
CA CYS A 26 1.60 -2.38 -6.73
C CYS A 26 2.68 -2.67 -7.77
N GLU A 27 2.98 -1.71 -8.63
CA GLU A 27 4.21 -1.70 -9.40
C GLU A 27 5.33 -1.17 -8.51
N ILE A 28 6.28 -2.03 -8.16
CA ILE A 28 7.40 -1.66 -7.31
C ILE A 28 8.67 -1.39 -8.12
N TYR A 29 9.64 -0.74 -7.49
CA TYR A 29 10.94 -0.46 -8.07
C TYR A 29 12.01 -1.35 -7.43
N VAL A 30 12.58 -2.27 -8.22
CA VAL A 30 13.63 -3.21 -7.77
C VAL A 30 15.00 -2.70 -8.16
N THR A 31 15.89 -2.46 -7.19
CA THR A 31 17.27 -2.09 -7.48
C THR A 31 18.10 -3.32 -7.84
N PRO A 32 19.03 -3.25 -8.81
CA PRO A 32 19.91 -4.36 -9.14
C PRO A 32 20.89 -4.73 -8.00
N GLY A 33 21.24 -3.74 -7.15
CA GLY A 33 22.09 -3.92 -5.96
C GLY A 33 21.31 -3.90 -4.66
N SER A 34 21.96 -3.42 -3.60
CA SER A 34 21.32 -3.23 -2.31
C SER A 34 20.39 -2.00 -2.31
N ARG A 35 19.26 -2.10 -1.61
CA ARG A 35 18.36 -0.96 -1.40
C ARG A 35 19.01 0.23 -0.66
N PHE A 36 20.12 -0.04 0.02
CA PHE A 36 20.89 0.99 0.72
C PHE A 36 21.88 1.73 -0.17
N ASP A 37 22.17 1.23 -1.38
CA ASP A 37 23.10 1.87 -2.31
C ASP A 37 22.54 3.21 -2.80
N ARG A 38 23.37 4.24 -2.75
CA ARG A 38 23.04 5.59 -3.23
C ARG A 38 23.87 6.01 -4.44
N ASP A 39 24.82 5.15 -4.86
CA ASP A 39 25.69 5.39 -6.00
C ASP A 39 25.04 4.86 -7.28
N ASN A 40 24.99 5.71 -8.31
CA ASN A 40 24.62 5.30 -9.65
C ASN A 40 25.86 5.05 -10.47
N LYS A 41 26.14 3.82 -10.79
CA LYS A 41 27.15 3.52 -11.79
C LYS A 41 26.64 3.98 -13.16
N LYS A 42 27.51 4.69 -13.89
CA LYS A 42 27.17 5.26 -15.20
C LYS A 42 26.84 4.11 -16.18
N GLY A 43 25.61 4.10 -16.70
CA GLY A 43 25.15 3.08 -17.66
C GLY A 43 24.33 1.93 -17.07
N GLU A 44 24.23 1.79 -15.74
CA GLU A 44 23.37 0.80 -15.10
C GLU A 44 21.96 1.36 -14.83
N ALA A 45 20.97 0.49 -14.84
CA ALA A 45 19.62 0.85 -14.43
C ALA A 45 19.59 1.17 -12.93
N ARG A 46 18.95 2.26 -12.55
CA ARG A 46 18.77 2.61 -11.13
C ARG A 46 17.80 1.68 -10.44
N TYR A 47 16.81 1.20 -11.17
CA TYR A 47 15.76 0.28 -10.75
C TYR A 47 15.07 -0.33 -11.97
N TYR A 48 14.36 -1.42 -11.72
CA TYR A 48 13.47 -2.09 -12.65
C TYR A 48 12.05 -2.09 -12.10
N HIS A 49 11.06 -2.14 -12.98
CA HIS A 49 9.66 -2.33 -12.60
C HIS A 49 9.38 -3.81 -12.35
N LEU A 50 8.57 -4.11 -11.37
CA LEU A 50 8.02 -5.43 -11.08
C LEU A 50 6.59 -5.25 -10.57
N ILE A 51 5.64 -6.01 -11.11
CA ILE A 51 4.27 -6.00 -10.62
C ILE A 51 4.14 -7.04 -9.50
N LEU A 52 3.55 -6.65 -8.39
CA LEU A 52 3.20 -7.53 -7.28
C LEU A 52 1.70 -7.47 -7.04
N LEU A 53 1.06 -8.64 -6.94
CA LEU A 53 -0.35 -8.79 -6.60
C LEU A 53 -0.47 -9.59 -5.31
N ALA A 54 -1.35 -9.15 -4.41
CA ALA A 54 -1.67 -9.90 -3.20
C ALA A 54 -2.65 -11.04 -3.52
N GLU A 55 -2.22 -12.28 -3.32
CA GLU A 55 -3.06 -13.45 -3.49
C GLU A 55 -4.09 -13.61 -2.36
N ASN A 56 -3.71 -13.22 -1.14
CA ASN A 56 -4.52 -13.32 0.07
C ASN A 56 -4.12 -12.25 1.09
N ASN A 57 -4.71 -12.27 2.29
CA ASN A 57 -4.43 -11.26 3.31
C ASN A 57 -2.97 -11.26 3.78
N GLU A 58 -2.31 -12.44 3.88
CA GLU A 58 -0.89 -12.52 4.19
C GLU A 58 -0.05 -11.84 3.09
N GLY A 59 -0.41 -12.07 1.82
CA GLY A 59 0.21 -11.38 0.68
C GLY A 59 -0.01 -9.88 0.72
N TYR A 60 -1.19 -9.41 1.12
CA TYR A 60 -1.47 -7.99 1.28
C TYR A 60 -0.61 -7.34 2.38
N GLU A 61 -0.46 -8.02 3.51
CA GLU A 61 0.45 -7.58 4.59
C GLU A 61 1.92 -7.54 4.12
N ASN A 62 2.35 -8.57 3.41
CA ASN A 62 3.71 -8.64 2.87
C ASN A 62 3.95 -7.58 1.80
N LEU A 63 2.99 -7.32 0.90
CA LEU A 63 3.05 -6.23 -0.06
C LEU A 63 3.19 -4.87 0.62
N THR A 64 2.44 -4.63 1.69
CA THR A 64 2.56 -3.42 2.51
C THR A 64 3.96 -3.27 3.12
N LYS A 65 4.55 -4.36 3.62
CA LYS A 65 5.92 -4.37 4.16
C LYS A 65 6.96 -4.08 3.07
N ILE A 66 6.82 -4.70 1.89
CA ILE A 66 7.71 -4.45 0.74
C ILE A 66 7.70 -2.97 0.36
N VAL A 67 6.51 -2.39 0.17
CA VAL A 67 6.36 -0.97 -0.20
C VAL A 67 6.91 -0.06 0.90
N SER A 68 6.65 -0.37 2.17
CA SER A 68 7.17 0.40 3.32
C SER A 68 8.70 0.36 3.40
N ARG A 69 9.33 -0.81 3.18
CA ARG A 69 10.79 -0.95 3.11
C ARG A 69 11.39 -0.09 1.99
N GLY A 70 10.70 0.01 0.85
CA GLY A 70 11.10 0.89 -0.24
C GLY A 70 11.20 2.36 0.19
N PHE A 71 10.29 2.82 1.05
CA PHE A 71 10.30 4.19 1.58
C PHE A 71 11.29 4.38 2.72
N VAL A 72 11.27 3.48 3.71
CA VAL A 72 12.07 3.64 4.94
C VAL A 72 13.56 3.44 4.67
N ASP A 73 13.89 2.37 3.96
CA ASP A 73 15.29 1.96 3.76
C ASP A 73 15.82 2.33 2.38
N GLY A 74 14.99 2.17 1.34
CA GLY A 74 15.41 2.13 -0.06
C GLY A 74 15.21 3.41 -0.85
N PHE A 75 14.68 4.47 -0.25
CA PHE A 75 14.35 5.70 -0.99
C PHE A 75 15.60 6.39 -1.54
N TYR A 76 15.71 6.39 -2.87
CA TYR A 76 16.70 7.14 -3.62
C TYR A 76 16.12 7.49 -5.00
N TYR A 77 15.59 8.70 -5.16
CA TYR A 77 14.73 9.17 -6.24
C TYR A 77 13.38 8.46 -6.35
N LYS A 78 13.32 7.16 -6.05
CA LYS A 78 12.14 6.30 -5.99
C LYS A 78 12.23 5.40 -4.77
N PRO A 79 11.10 4.90 -4.24
CA PRO A 79 11.09 3.89 -3.17
C PRO A 79 11.51 2.53 -3.74
N ARG A 80 12.78 2.16 -3.56
CA ARG A 80 13.37 0.96 -4.15
C ARG A 80 13.47 -0.16 -3.13
N VAL A 81 13.25 -1.37 -3.57
CA VAL A 81 13.51 -2.61 -2.82
C VAL A 81 14.58 -3.44 -3.53
N ASP A 82 15.11 -4.42 -2.84
CA ASP A 82 16.09 -5.37 -3.36
C ASP A 82 15.61 -6.81 -3.25
N PHE A 83 16.40 -7.75 -3.77
CA PHE A 83 16.07 -9.17 -3.76
C PHE A 83 16.00 -9.78 -2.34
N GLU A 84 16.71 -9.20 -1.37
CA GLU A 84 16.61 -9.60 0.03
C GLU A 84 15.20 -9.35 0.57
N THR A 85 14.69 -8.13 0.37
CA THR A 85 13.32 -7.75 0.74
C THR A 85 12.27 -8.63 0.06
N LEU A 86 12.46 -8.91 -1.24
CA LEU A 86 11.52 -9.76 -1.98
C LEU A 86 11.50 -11.20 -1.46
N ARG A 87 12.65 -11.79 -1.10
CA ARG A 87 12.70 -13.13 -0.51
C ARG A 87 12.05 -13.19 0.86
N GLU A 88 12.27 -12.16 1.69
CA GLU A 88 11.71 -12.07 3.05
C GLU A 88 10.17 -12.04 3.03
N PHE A 89 9.57 -11.36 2.04
CA PHE A 89 8.13 -11.08 1.99
C PHE A 89 7.43 -11.66 0.76
N SER A 90 7.96 -12.69 0.12
CA SER A 90 7.36 -13.27 -1.10
C SER A 90 6.07 -14.06 -0.89
N LYS A 91 5.77 -14.50 0.34
CA LYS A 91 4.64 -15.38 0.63
C LYS A 91 3.31 -14.69 0.37
N GLY A 92 2.40 -15.38 -0.34
CA GLY A 92 1.09 -14.84 -0.73
C GLY A 92 1.16 -13.73 -1.79
N ILE A 93 2.30 -13.60 -2.49
CA ILE A 93 2.50 -12.65 -3.57
C ILE A 93 2.56 -13.38 -4.90
N ILE A 94 1.82 -12.87 -5.88
CA ILE A 94 1.97 -13.20 -7.30
C ILE A 94 2.71 -12.05 -7.96
N ALA A 95 3.72 -12.36 -8.77
CA ALA A 95 4.53 -11.35 -9.44
C ALA A 95 4.52 -11.51 -10.97
N SER A 96 4.72 -10.42 -11.70
CA SER A 96 4.95 -10.43 -13.14
C SER A 96 6.10 -9.52 -13.56
N SER A 97 6.66 -9.80 -14.73
CA SER A 97 7.86 -9.14 -15.25
C SER A 97 7.68 -7.67 -15.64
N ALA A 98 6.47 -7.13 -15.48
CA ALA A 98 6.08 -5.75 -15.78
C ALA A 98 6.30 -5.35 -17.26
N CYS A 99 6.41 -4.04 -17.52
CA CYS A 99 6.55 -3.41 -18.84
C CYS A 99 8.00 -3.46 -19.36
N LEU A 100 8.31 -2.68 -20.41
CA LEU A 100 9.66 -2.54 -20.97
C LEU A 100 10.71 -2.02 -19.97
N ALA A 101 10.29 -1.41 -18.87
CA ALA A 101 11.17 -1.01 -17.78
C ALA A 101 11.45 -2.12 -16.76
N GLY A 102 10.80 -3.28 -16.88
CA GLY A 102 11.12 -4.48 -16.11
C GLY A 102 12.47 -5.09 -16.51
N GLU A 103 13.12 -5.78 -15.60
CA GLU A 103 14.47 -6.32 -15.80
C GLU A 103 14.54 -7.30 -16.98
N VAL A 104 13.55 -8.19 -17.08
CA VAL A 104 13.49 -9.20 -18.15
C VAL A 104 13.31 -8.53 -19.51
N ALA A 105 12.27 -7.70 -19.68
CA ALA A 105 11.98 -7.04 -20.93
C ALA A 105 13.10 -6.09 -21.38
N ARG A 106 13.71 -5.38 -20.42
CA ARG A 106 14.83 -4.47 -20.70
C ARG A 106 16.06 -5.19 -21.26
N ASN A 107 16.40 -6.36 -20.71
CA ASN A 107 17.49 -7.19 -21.23
C ASN A 107 17.16 -7.72 -22.63
N LEU A 108 15.93 -8.16 -22.88
CA LEU A 108 15.49 -8.60 -24.20
C LEU A 108 15.54 -7.46 -25.25
N ALA A 109 15.13 -6.25 -24.86
CA ALA A 109 15.15 -5.08 -25.75
C ALA A 109 16.55 -4.71 -26.25
N VAL A 110 17.60 -5.11 -25.53
CA VAL A 110 19.01 -4.91 -25.95
C VAL A 110 19.70 -6.22 -26.35
N ASN A 111 18.92 -7.24 -26.71
CA ASN A 111 19.38 -8.56 -27.18
C ASN A 111 20.27 -9.33 -26.20
N ARG A 112 20.05 -9.16 -24.89
CA ARG A 112 20.71 -9.91 -23.81
C ARG A 112 19.81 -11.03 -23.30
N TYR A 113 19.59 -12.05 -24.13
CA TYR A 113 18.66 -13.13 -23.85
C TYR A 113 19.02 -13.94 -22.60
N GLU A 114 20.28 -14.31 -22.43
CA GLU A 114 20.72 -15.10 -21.27
C GLU A 114 20.57 -14.31 -19.96
N ASP A 115 20.87 -13.01 -19.96
CA ASP A 115 20.67 -12.16 -18.78
C ASP A 115 19.16 -12.05 -18.44
N ALA A 116 18.31 -11.96 -19.46
CA ALA A 116 16.84 -11.97 -19.28
C ALA A 116 16.34 -13.29 -18.70
N LYS A 117 16.89 -14.41 -19.17
CA LYS A 117 16.57 -15.76 -18.69
C LYS A 117 17.00 -15.94 -17.23
N GLU A 118 18.20 -15.52 -16.87
CA GLU A 118 18.69 -15.54 -15.50
C GLU A 118 17.80 -14.70 -14.58
N ALA A 119 17.43 -13.49 -15.00
CA ALA A 119 16.54 -12.63 -14.25
C ALA A 119 15.15 -13.29 -14.04
N ALA A 120 14.55 -13.87 -15.09
CA ALA A 120 13.28 -14.53 -15.02
C ALA A 120 13.30 -15.75 -14.07
N LEU A 121 14.34 -16.56 -14.15
CA LEU A 121 14.51 -17.71 -13.26
C LEU A 121 14.71 -17.28 -11.80
N ARG A 122 15.45 -16.20 -11.56
CA ARG A 122 15.66 -15.63 -10.22
C ARG A 122 14.33 -15.16 -9.60
N TYR A 123 13.46 -14.47 -10.35
CA TYR A 123 12.14 -14.08 -9.86
C TYR A 123 11.25 -15.30 -9.62
N ARG A 124 11.24 -16.28 -10.52
CA ARG A 124 10.53 -17.54 -10.32
C ARG A 124 10.97 -18.25 -9.03
N ASP A 125 12.26 -18.27 -8.75
CA ASP A 125 12.80 -18.93 -7.55
C ASP A 125 12.43 -18.18 -6.26
N ILE A 126 12.21 -16.85 -6.33
CA ILE A 126 11.76 -16.04 -5.20
C ILE A 126 10.26 -16.24 -4.91
N PHE A 127 9.42 -16.19 -5.93
CA PHE A 127 7.95 -16.21 -5.77
C PHE A 127 7.36 -17.61 -5.90
N GLY A 128 8.07 -18.56 -6.51
CA GLY A 128 7.59 -19.90 -6.84
C GLY A 128 7.13 -20.01 -8.29
N ALA A 129 7.14 -21.26 -8.79
CA ALA A 129 6.85 -21.57 -10.20
C ALA A 129 5.43 -21.13 -10.64
N ASP A 130 4.46 -21.20 -9.71
CA ASP A 130 3.05 -20.86 -9.98
C ASP A 130 2.74 -19.38 -9.70
N ASN A 131 3.71 -18.60 -9.20
CA ASN A 131 3.50 -17.24 -8.72
C ASN A 131 4.34 -16.20 -9.46
N PHE A 132 5.10 -16.59 -10.48
CA PHE A 132 5.80 -15.65 -11.34
C PHE A 132 5.42 -15.83 -12.80
N PHE A 133 5.13 -14.72 -13.49
CA PHE A 133 4.64 -14.69 -14.87
C PHE A 133 5.46 -13.74 -15.74
N LEU A 134 5.69 -14.12 -16.99
CA LEU A 134 6.22 -13.22 -18.01
C LEU A 134 5.07 -12.42 -18.64
N GLU A 135 5.20 -11.11 -18.66
CA GLU A 135 4.13 -10.19 -19.04
C GLU A 135 4.30 -9.68 -20.46
N LEU A 136 3.28 -9.91 -21.29
CA LEU A 136 3.17 -9.40 -22.65
C LEU A 136 2.33 -8.13 -22.66
N GLN A 137 2.79 -7.11 -23.39
CA GLN A 137 2.07 -5.87 -23.63
C GLN A 137 2.18 -5.49 -25.12
N ASP A 138 1.13 -4.95 -25.71
CA ASP A 138 1.16 -4.44 -27.08
C ASP A 138 0.40 -3.10 -27.21
N HIS A 139 1.16 -2.02 -27.26
CA HIS A 139 0.66 -0.67 -27.52
C HIS A 139 0.99 -0.21 -28.97
N GLY A 140 1.34 -1.14 -29.86
CA GLY A 140 1.74 -0.84 -31.22
C GLY A 140 3.23 -0.52 -31.41
N LEU A 141 4.02 -0.51 -30.33
CA LEU A 141 5.44 -0.18 -30.39
C LEU A 141 6.26 -1.33 -31.01
N SER A 142 7.13 -1.01 -31.97
CA SER A 142 7.99 -2.02 -32.63
C SER A 142 8.89 -2.77 -31.65
N VAL A 143 9.41 -2.08 -30.62
CA VAL A 143 10.23 -2.69 -29.58
C VAL A 143 9.44 -3.70 -28.76
N GLN A 144 8.18 -3.42 -28.41
CA GLN A 144 7.32 -4.38 -27.69
C GLN A 144 7.07 -5.65 -28.51
N LYS A 145 6.81 -5.51 -29.83
CA LYS A 145 6.61 -6.65 -30.71
C LYS A 145 7.84 -7.57 -30.75
N ALA A 146 9.04 -6.99 -30.83
CA ALA A 146 10.28 -7.75 -30.80
C ALA A 146 10.53 -8.42 -29.42
N VAL A 147 10.25 -7.73 -28.32
CA VAL A 147 10.36 -8.24 -26.96
C VAL A 147 9.35 -9.35 -26.71
N ASN A 148 8.09 -9.18 -27.16
CA ASN A 148 7.04 -10.20 -27.01
C ASN A 148 7.42 -11.54 -27.65
N GLN A 149 8.03 -11.52 -28.85
CA GLN A 149 8.49 -12.75 -29.49
C GLN A 149 9.55 -13.46 -28.65
N GLN A 150 10.47 -12.71 -28.07
CA GLN A 150 11.49 -13.26 -27.18
C GLN A 150 10.93 -13.72 -25.83
N LEU A 151 9.91 -13.03 -25.27
CA LEU A 151 9.22 -13.47 -24.05
C LEU A 151 8.47 -14.80 -24.27
N ILE A 152 7.82 -14.97 -25.42
CA ILE A 152 7.18 -16.24 -25.79
C ILE A 152 8.22 -17.37 -25.90
N GLN A 153 9.38 -17.09 -26.50
CA GLN A 153 10.45 -18.07 -26.54
C GLN A 153 10.99 -18.38 -25.14
N LEU A 154 11.20 -17.34 -24.31
CA LEU A 154 11.66 -17.47 -22.93
C LEU A 154 10.71 -18.29 -22.07
N SER A 155 9.40 -18.11 -22.26
CA SER A 155 8.36 -18.91 -21.60
C SER A 155 8.51 -20.41 -21.96
N ARG A 156 8.73 -20.72 -23.23
CA ARG A 156 8.97 -22.11 -23.68
C ARG A 156 10.24 -22.71 -23.09
N ASP A 157 11.32 -21.93 -23.04
CA ASP A 157 12.63 -22.39 -22.57
C ASP A 157 12.69 -22.58 -21.05
N THR A 158 11.87 -21.84 -20.29
CA THR A 158 11.91 -21.82 -18.81
C THR A 158 10.70 -22.48 -18.16
N GLY A 159 9.61 -22.69 -18.91
CA GLY A 159 8.33 -23.13 -18.38
C GLY A 159 7.58 -22.05 -17.57
N ILE A 160 8.06 -20.80 -17.54
CA ILE A 160 7.38 -19.70 -16.86
C ILE A 160 6.16 -19.28 -17.69
N PRO A 161 4.93 -19.26 -17.10
CA PRO A 161 3.73 -18.94 -17.85
C PRO A 161 3.66 -17.45 -18.26
N LEU A 162 2.93 -17.23 -19.36
CA LEU A 162 2.68 -15.88 -19.90
C LEU A 162 1.40 -15.29 -19.33
N ILE A 163 1.37 -13.96 -19.18
CA ILE A 163 0.15 -13.15 -19.03
C ILE A 163 0.16 -12.01 -20.05
N ALA A 164 -1.03 -11.50 -20.36
CA ALA A 164 -1.17 -10.33 -21.23
C ALA A 164 -1.89 -9.21 -20.48
N THR A 165 -1.30 -8.01 -20.47
CA THR A 165 -1.83 -6.82 -19.82
C THR A 165 -1.81 -5.62 -20.77
N ASN A 166 -2.41 -4.51 -20.35
CA ASN A 166 -2.42 -3.28 -21.17
C ASN A 166 -1.75 -2.08 -20.48
N ASP A 167 -1.11 -2.24 -19.35
CA ASP A 167 -0.41 -1.14 -18.66
C ASP A 167 -1.24 0.16 -18.66
N ILE A 168 -2.46 0.07 -18.10
CA ILE A 168 -3.50 1.08 -18.23
C ILE A 168 -3.11 2.35 -17.49
N HIS A 169 -3.10 3.48 -18.20
CA HIS A 169 -2.78 4.80 -17.67
C HIS A 169 -3.97 5.76 -17.70
N TYR A 170 -5.01 5.44 -18.45
CA TYR A 170 -6.26 6.20 -18.53
C TYR A 170 -7.42 5.29 -18.95
N THR A 171 -8.65 5.75 -18.72
CA THR A 171 -9.83 4.88 -18.85
C THR A 171 -10.34 4.79 -20.28
N GLN A 172 -10.52 5.92 -20.96
CA GLN A 172 -11.09 5.99 -22.31
C GLN A 172 -10.01 6.26 -23.37
N PRO A 173 -10.18 5.82 -24.62
CA PRO A 173 -9.21 6.09 -25.68
C PRO A 173 -8.90 7.58 -25.85
N GLU A 174 -9.89 8.46 -25.64
CA GLU A 174 -9.79 9.91 -25.80
C GLU A 174 -8.98 10.58 -24.68
N ASP A 175 -8.82 9.94 -23.55
CA ASP A 175 -8.13 10.49 -22.37
C ASP A 175 -6.61 10.65 -22.54
N TRP A 176 -6.06 10.17 -23.66
CA TRP A 176 -4.62 10.25 -23.93
C TRP A 176 -4.08 11.68 -23.94
N GLU A 177 -4.88 12.67 -24.43
CA GLU A 177 -4.47 14.08 -24.45
C GLU A 177 -4.36 14.64 -23.02
N ALA A 178 -5.33 14.33 -22.15
CA ALA A 178 -5.31 14.73 -20.76
C ALA A 178 -4.12 14.09 -20.01
N HIS A 179 -3.86 12.81 -20.27
CA HIS A 179 -2.71 12.10 -19.73
C HIS A 179 -1.38 12.72 -20.19
N ASP A 180 -1.24 13.10 -21.45
CA ASP A 180 -0.05 13.76 -21.99
C ASP A 180 0.23 15.11 -21.30
N LEU A 181 -0.83 15.88 -20.99
CA LEU A 181 -0.70 17.11 -20.20
C LEU A 181 -0.28 16.85 -18.75
N LEU A 182 -0.79 15.78 -18.14
CA LEU A 182 -0.36 15.37 -16.78
C LEU A 182 1.12 14.98 -16.75
N LEU A 183 1.63 14.31 -17.78
CA LEU A 183 3.06 14.02 -17.93
C LEU A 183 3.89 15.29 -18.04
N CYS A 184 3.43 16.29 -18.78
CA CYS A 184 4.10 17.60 -18.85
C CYS A 184 4.16 18.25 -17.46
N LEU A 185 3.06 18.25 -16.72
CA LEU A 185 2.98 18.79 -15.37
C LEU A 185 3.96 18.08 -14.42
N GLN A 186 3.96 16.73 -14.43
CA GLN A 186 4.81 15.90 -13.58
C GLN A 186 6.30 16.10 -13.86
N THR A 187 6.67 16.30 -15.13
CA THR A 187 8.08 16.43 -15.57
C THR A 187 8.57 17.87 -15.66
N GLY A 188 7.70 18.85 -15.41
CA GLY A 188 8.03 20.28 -15.55
C GLY A 188 8.30 20.70 -16.99
N LYS A 189 7.70 20.00 -17.97
CA LYS A 189 7.85 20.26 -19.40
C LYS A 189 6.60 20.93 -19.98
N LYS A 190 6.74 21.54 -21.15
CA LYS A 190 5.61 22.08 -21.92
C LYS A 190 5.15 21.08 -22.97
N ALA A 191 3.88 21.14 -23.36
CA ALA A 191 3.35 20.29 -24.43
C ALA A 191 4.07 20.48 -25.77
N SER A 192 4.62 21.68 -26.02
CA SER A 192 5.40 22.02 -27.22
C SER A 192 6.83 21.51 -27.23
N ASP A 193 7.36 21.02 -26.09
CA ASP A 193 8.73 20.55 -26.00
C ASP A 193 8.88 19.22 -26.77
N GLU A 194 9.88 19.11 -27.61
CA GLU A 194 10.14 17.88 -28.37
C GLU A 194 10.79 16.79 -27.51
N ASP A 195 11.73 17.17 -26.61
CA ASP A 195 12.42 16.28 -25.71
C ASP A 195 11.68 16.18 -24.37
N ARG A 196 10.63 15.36 -24.34
CA ARG A 196 9.84 15.07 -23.16
C ARG A 196 9.29 13.64 -23.14
N MET A 197 8.93 13.17 -21.98
CA MET A 197 8.24 11.88 -21.81
C MET A 197 6.87 11.92 -22.50
N ARG A 198 6.58 10.89 -23.29
CA ARG A 198 5.30 10.67 -23.97
C ARG A 198 4.94 9.19 -23.95
N TYR A 199 3.65 8.91 -23.89
CA TYR A 199 3.09 7.59 -24.17
C TYR A 199 2.51 7.59 -25.56
N GLU A 200 3.31 7.10 -26.52
CA GLU A 200 2.96 7.16 -27.92
C GLU A 200 1.82 6.20 -28.29
N GLY A 201 1.01 6.59 -29.29
CA GLY A 201 0.02 5.71 -29.91
C GLY A 201 -1.35 5.67 -29.24
N GLY A 202 -1.58 6.31 -28.10
CA GLY A 202 -2.90 6.39 -27.46
C GLY A 202 -3.52 5.05 -27.07
N GLN A 203 -2.70 4.01 -26.80
CA GLN A 203 -3.17 2.63 -26.61
C GLN A 203 -3.20 2.15 -25.14
N TYR A 204 -2.98 3.05 -24.19
CA TYR A 204 -2.88 2.73 -22.76
C TYR A 204 -4.21 2.88 -22.01
N TYR A 205 -5.34 2.75 -22.72
CA TYR A 205 -6.68 2.81 -22.13
C TYR A 205 -7.18 1.43 -21.66
N LEU A 206 -8.27 1.42 -20.91
CA LEU A 206 -8.92 0.19 -20.45
C LEU A 206 -9.60 -0.50 -21.63
N LYS A 207 -8.90 -1.44 -22.25
CA LYS A 207 -9.42 -2.23 -23.37
C LYS A 207 -10.46 -3.27 -22.93
N SER A 208 -11.41 -3.52 -23.81
CA SER A 208 -12.35 -4.62 -23.66
C SER A 208 -11.68 -5.99 -23.79
N GLU A 209 -12.36 -7.03 -23.33
CA GLU A 209 -11.91 -8.42 -23.51
C GLU A 209 -11.73 -8.78 -25.00
N GLU A 210 -12.62 -8.30 -25.87
CA GLU A 210 -12.56 -8.57 -27.31
C GLU A 210 -11.31 -7.92 -27.95
N GLU A 211 -10.99 -6.68 -27.59
CA GLU A 211 -9.78 -5.99 -28.04
C GLU A 211 -8.52 -6.72 -27.58
N MET A 212 -8.46 -7.12 -26.30
CA MET A 212 -7.33 -7.88 -25.76
C MET A 212 -7.19 -9.25 -26.44
N ARG A 213 -8.30 -9.97 -26.68
CA ARG A 213 -8.28 -11.24 -27.42
C ARG A 213 -7.79 -11.08 -28.87
N SER A 214 -8.13 -9.97 -29.51
CA SER A 214 -7.63 -9.66 -30.86
C SER A 214 -6.12 -9.40 -30.85
N LEU A 215 -5.62 -8.61 -29.88
CA LEU A 215 -4.20 -8.28 -29.78
C LEU A 215 -3.33 -9.51 -29.49
N PHE A 216 -3.81 -10.43 -28.64
CA PHE A 216 -3.05 -11.60 -28.19
C PHE A 216 -3.60 -12.92 -28.76
N ALA A 217 -4.23 -12.90 -29.93
CA ALA A 217 -4.82 -14.07 -30.57
C ALA A 217 -3.82 -15.22 -30.80
N ALA A 218 -2.53 -14.93 -30.94
CA ALA A 218 -1.47 -15.91 -31.11
C ALA A 218 -1.07 -16.64 -29.81
N VAL A 219 -1.48 -16.12 -28.64
CA VAL A 219 -1.11 -16.63 -27.30
C VAL A 219 -2.31 -16.52 -26.34
N PRO A 220 -3.44 -17.16 -26.64
CA PRO A 220 -4.67 -17.03 -25.86
C PRO A 220 -4.51 -17.45 -24.40
N GLU A 221 -3.60 -18.37 -24.10
CA GLU A 221 -3.27 -18.79 -22.75
C GLU A 221 -2.78 -17.64 -21.85
N ALA A 222 -2.18 -16.60 -22.43
CA ALA A 222 -1.73 -15.44 -21.68
C ALA A 222 -2.91 -14.65 -21.08
N LEU A 223 -4.04 -14.57 -21.78
CA LEU A 223 -5.29 -13.99 -21.26
C LEU A 223 -6.00 -14.93 -20.29
N GLU A 224 -6.03 -16.24 -20.58
CA GLU A 224 -6.61 -17.21 -19.65
C GLU A 224 -5.91 -17.19 -18.29
N ASN A 225 -4.59 -17.01 -18.28
CA ASN A 225 -3.82 -16.92 -17.05
C ASN A 225 -4.16 -15.67 -16.23
N THR A 226 -4.54 -14.54 -16.84
CA THR A 226 -5.03 -13.39 -16.07
C THR A 226 -6.30 -13.71 -15.31
N ALA A 227 -7.24 -14.45 -15.92
CA ALA A 227 -8.46 -14.91 -15.26
C ALA A 227 -8.15 -15.88 -14.11
N LYS A 228 -7.19 -16.80 -14.30
CA LYS A 228 -6.74 -17.72 -13.23
C LYS A 228 -6.12 -16.97 -12.06
N ILE A 229 -5.27 -15.97 -12.31
CA ILE A 229 -4.71 -15.10 -11.28
C ILE A 229 -5.83 -14.36 -10.54
N ALA A 230 -6.76 -13.75 -11.26
CA ALA A 230 -7.89 -13.04 -10.67
C ALA A 230 -8.75 -13.96 -9.78
N ALA A 231 -8.94 -15.24 -10.18
CA ALA A 231 -9.66 -16.21 -9.37
C ALA A 231 -8.93 -16.53 -8.06
N ARG A 232 -7.61 -16.59 -8.08
CA ARG A 232 -6.76 -16.90 -6.90
C ARG A 232 -6.68 -15.74 -5.91
N CYS A 233 -6.70 -14.49 -6.38
CA CYS A 233 -6.55 -13.33 -5.51
C CYS A 233 -7.81 -13.13 -4.66
N GLU A 234 -7.67 -13.24 -3.34
CA GLU A 234 -8.76 -13.10 -2.37
C GLU A 234 -8.26 -12.33 -1.15
N VAL A 235 -8.44 -11.00 -1.17
CA VAL A 235 -8.08 -10.12 -0.07
C VAL A 235 -9.34 -9.51 0.52
N GLU A 236 -9.51 -9.66 1.84
CA GLU A 236 -10.59 -9.03 2.60
C GLU A 236 -10.04 -7.96 3.52
N ILE A 237 -10.42 -6.70 3.30
CA ILE A 237 -10.11 -5.58 4.19
C ILE A 237 -11.30 -5.36 5.10
N ARG A 238 -11.09 -5.54 6.43
CA ARG A 238 -12.09 -5.30 7.45
C ARG A 238 -12.05 -3.86 7.91
N PHE A 239 -13.20 -3.20 7.86
CA PHE A 239 -13.38 -1.83 8.31
C PHE A 239 -14.09 -1.79 9.66
N HIS A 240 -13.95 -0.68 10.38
CA HIS A 240 -14.59 -0.42 11.67
C HIS A 240 -14.17 -1.38 12.80
N GLU A 241 -13.07 -2.10 12.65
CA GLU A 241 -12.42 -2.83 13.75
C GLU A 241 -11.43 -1.88 14.45
N LEU A 242 -11.74 -1.49 15.67
CA LEU A 242 -10.82 -0.72 16.50
C LEU A 242 -9.67 -1.65 16.93
N LYS A 243 -8.45 -1.29 16.58
CA LYS A 243 -7.21 -1.99 16.97
C LYS A 243 -6.44 -1.13 17.97
N LEU A 244 -7.12 -0.71 19.02
CA LEU A 244 -6.48 -0.02 20.12
C LEU A 244 -5.73 -1.03 21.01
N PRO A 245 -4.54 -0.69 21.54
CA PRO A 245 -3.90 -1.52 22.54
C PRO A 245 -4.77 -1.58 23.80
N ALA A 246 -4.79 -2.75 24.46
CA ALA A 246 -5.40 -2.89 25.77
C ALA A 246 -4.50 -2.25 26.83
N TYR A 247 -5.10 -1.65 27.85
CA TYR A 247 -4.39 -1.11 29.00
C TYR A 247 -4.22 -2.20 30.07
N ASP A 248 -3.01 -2.34 30.63
CA ASP A 248 -2.75 -3.27 31.70
C ASP A 248 -3.34 -2.74 33.00
N VAL A 249 -4.50 -3.30 33.39
CA VAL A 249 -5.27 -2.86 34.56
C VAL A 249 -4.58 -3.35 35.86
N PRO A 250 -4.34 -2.46 36.84
CA PRO A 250 -3.77 -2.84 38.12
C PRO A 250 -4.62 -3.88 38.90
N GLU A 251 -3.96 -4.67 39.75
CA GLU A 251 -4.66 -5.59 40.64
C GLU A 251 -5.69 -4.87 41.54
N GLY A 252 -6.83 -5.51 41.74
CA GLY A 252 -7.94 -4.94 42.53
C GLY A 252 -9.08 -4.34 41.74
N TYR A 253 -8.96 -4.22 40.42
CA TYR A 253 -10.04 -3.78 39.52
C TYR A 253 -10.50 -4.91 38.63
N ALA A 254 -11.81 -4.97 38.35
CA ALA A 254 -12.40 -6.04 37.57
C ALA A 254 -12.03 -5.92 36.03
N ASP A 255 -11.93 -4.70 35.55
CA ASP A 255 -11.67 -4.36 34.15
C ASP A 255 -11.19 -2.92 34.01
N ALA A 256 -10.82 -2.53 32.78
CA ALA A 256 -10.38 -1.18 32.45
C ALA A 256 -11.47 -0.12 32.71
N ALA A 257 -12.75 -0.46 32.51
CA ALA A 257 -13.86 0.46 32.75
C ALA A 257 -14.04 0.81 34.23
N SER A 258 -13.91 -0.20 35.10
CA SER A 258 -13.94 -0.01 36.55
C SER A 258 -12.77 0.82 37.06
N TYR A 259 -11.58 0.62 36.48
CA TYR A 259 -10.40 1.42 36.81
C TYR A 259 -10.53 2.87 36.33
N LEU A 260 -10.95 3.10 35.08
CA LEU A 260 -11.21 4.44 34.57
C LEU A 260 -12.23 5.21 35.43
N ARG A 261 -13.29 4.52 35.84
CA ARG A 261 -14.30 5.08 36.75
C ARG A 261 -13.69 5.47 38.09
N ALA A 262 -12.90 4.59 38.73
CA ALA A 262 -12.28 4.88 40.02
C ALA A 262 -11.37 6.12 39.92
N LEU A 263 -10.52 6.22 38.91
CA LEU A 263 -9.66 7.39 38.68
C LEU A 263 -10.49 8.66 38.45
N SER A 264 -11.57 8.56 37.66
CA SER A 264 -12.47 9.70 37.41
C SER A 264 -13.17 10.18 38.68
N GLU A 265 -13.62 9.26 39.54
CA GLU A 265 -14.24 9.56 40.82
C GLU A 265 -13.25 10.24 41.81
N GLU A 266 -12.01 9.74 41.88
CA GLU A 266 -10.94 10.34 42.66
C GLU A 266 -10.67 11.76 42.20
N GLY A 267 -10.46 11.93 40.88
CA GLY A 267 -10.22 13.24 40.31
C GLY A 267 -11.42 14.19 40.43
N PHE A 268 -12.65 13.68 40.35
CA PHE A 268 -13.87 14.48 40.54
C PHE A 268 -13.90 15.10 41.95
N ARG A 269 -13.66 14.31 43.00
CA ARG A 269 -13.59 14.80 44.39
C ARG A 269 -12.48 15.82 44.59
N ALA A 270 -11.34 15.63 43.91
CA ALA A 270 -10.21 16.55 44.01
C ALA A 270 -10.48 17.89 43.29
N ARG A 271 -11.12 17.84 42.13
CA ARG A 271 -11.40 19.03 41.28
C ARG A 271 -12.67 19.77 41.72
N TYR A 272 -13.67 19.05 42.24
CA TYR A 272 -14.98 19.58 42.64
C TYR A 272 -15.33 19.18 44.09
N PRO A 273 -14.71 19.82 45.09
CA PRO A 273 -14.96 19.47 46.50
C PRO A 273 -16.41 19.56 46.95
N GLU A 274 -17.22 20.42 46.32
CA GLU A 274 -18.64 20.58 46.60
C GLU A 274 -19.51 19.54 45.88
N GLU A 275 -18.93 18.71 45.05
CA GLU A 275 -19.59 17.66 44.28
C GLU A 275 -20.91 18.09 43.58
N PRO A 276 -20.89 19.06 42.67
CA PRO A 276 -22.08 19.55 42.01
C PRO A 276 -22.83 18.44 41.26
N ALA A 277 -24.10 18.22 41.58
CA ALA A 277 -24.87 17.10 41.00
C ALA A 277 -24.94 17.14 39.46
N ALA A 278 -24.98 18.32 38.87
CA ALA A 278 -25.00 18.50 37.41
C ALA A 278 -23.71 18.02 36.75
N LEU A 279 -22.52 18.34 37.32
CA LEU A 279 -21.24 17.90 36.81
C LEU A 279 -21.01 16.40 37.04
N ARG A 280 -21.50 15.85 38.15
CA ARG A 280 -21.50 14.41 38.38
C ARG A 280 -22.32 13.68 37.34
N ALA A 281 -23.54 14.14 37.06
CA ALA A 281 -24.38 13.55 36.03
C ALA A 281 -23.70 13.60 34.65
N ARG A 282 -23.03 14.70 34.32
CA ARG A 282 -22.29 14.86 33.08
C ARG A 282 -21.09 13.91 33.02
N MET A 283 -20.31 13.74 34.08
CA MET A 283 -19.21 12.77 34.15
C MET A 283 -19.70 11.34 33.90
N GLU A 284 -20.85 10.97 34.50
CA GLU A 284 -21.46 9.65 34.27
C GLU A 284 -21.88 9.45 32.82
N GLU A 285 -22.48 10.47 32.20
CA GLU A 285 -22.85 10.43 30.79
C GLU A 285 -21.63 10.27 29.89
N GLU A 286 -20.55 11.04 30.13
CA GLU A 286 -19.30 10.95 29.39
C GLU A 286 -18.66 9.56 29.55
N LEU A 287 -18.57 9.01 30.75
CA LEU A 287 -18.05 7.65 30.98
C LEU A 287 -18.90 6.58 30.25
N ALA A 288 -20.22 6.73 30.23
CA ALA A 288 -21.09 5.83 29.48
C ALA A 288 -20.84 5.91 27.97
N VAL A 289 -20.60 7.10 27.43
CA VAL A 289 -20.27 7.30 26.01
C VAL A 289 -18.89 6.69 25.69
N ILE A 290 -17.87 6.96 26.52
CA ILE A 290 -16.52 6.42 26.37
C ILE A 290 -16.55 4.88 26.33
N GLY A 291 -17.27 4.28 27.28
CA GLY A 291 -17.44 2.82 27.35
C GLY A 291 -18.16 2.25 26.14
N ARG A 292 -19.30 2.84 25.74
CA ARG A 292 -20.08 2.39 24.60
C ARG A 292 -19.35 2.51 23.26
N MET A 293 -18.47 3.51 23.13
CA MET A 293 -17.64 3.70 21.95
C MET A 293 -16.34 2.90 21.93
N GLY A 294 -16.00 2.17 23.02
CA GLY A 294 -14.80 1.35 23.09
C GLY A 294 -13.50 2.15 23.29
N TYR A 295 -13.55 3.35 23.88
CA TYR A 295 -12.38 4.20 24.10
C TYR A 295 -11.82 4.17 25.53
N VAL A 296 -12.23 3.22 26.38
CA VAL A 296 -11.79 3.12 27.78
C VAL A 296 -10.26 2.99 27.86
N ASP A 297 -9.70 2.03 27.17
CA ASP A 297 -8.24 1.82 27.13
C ASP A 297 -7.49 3.04 26.60
N TYR A 298 -8.04 3.71 25.58
CA TYR A 298 -7.46 4.93 25.05
C TYR A 298 -7.37 6.05 26.11
N PHE A 299 -8.41 6.26 26.89
CA PHE A 299 -8.41 7.25 27.97
C PHE A 299 -7.38 6.87 29.06
N LEU A 300 -7.27 5.61 29.43
CA LEU A 300 -6.29 5.13 30.40
C LEU A 300 -4.86 5.30 29.90
N ILE A 301 -4.57 4.96 28.65
CA ILE A 301 -3.25 5.15 28.05
C ILE A 301 -2.87 6.64 28.02
N VAL A 302 -3.80 7.51 27.64
CA VAL A 302 -3.57 8.97 27.61
C VAL A 302 -3.34 9.50 29.03
N TRP A 303 -4.15 9.05 30.00
CA TRP A 303 -3.98 9.39 31.40
C TRP A 303 -2.59 8.98 31.91
N ASP A 304 -2.18 7.76 31.65
CA ASP A 304 -0.93 7.17 32.16
C ASP A 304 0.30 8.00 31.72
N TYR A 305 0.47 8.26 30.43
CA TYR A 305 1.64 9.01 29.99
C TYR A 305 1.60 10.51 30.42
N ILE A 306 0.43 11.12 30.54
CA ILE A 306 0.29 12.49 31.05
C ILE A 306 0.58 12.53 32.55
N HIS A 307 0.07 11.57 33.30
CA HIS A 307 0.33 11.42 34.73
C HIS A 307 1.82 11.21 34.98
N PHE A 308 2.44 10.28 34.28
CA PHE A 308 3.89 10.07 34.31
C PHE A 308 4.68 11.37 34.07
N ALA A 309 4.31 12.12 33.01
CA ALA A 309 4.98 13.37 32.71
C ALA A 309 4.86 14.40 33.85
N LYS A 310 3.68 14.54 34.43
CA LYS A 310 3.43 15.47 35.54
C LYS A 310 4.20 15.06 36.80
N GLU A 311 4.24 13.78 37.16
CA GLU A 311 5.00 13.26 38.29
C GLU A 311 6.52 13.46 38.16
N HIS A 312 7.02 13.46 36.92
CA HIS A 312 8.45 13.65 36.65
C HIS A 312 8.82 15.11 36.33
N GLY A 313 7.90 16.07 36.58
CA GLY A 313 8.15 17.48 36.35
C GLY A 313 8.30 17.86 34.88
N ILE A 314 7.82 17.03 33.96
CA ILE A 314 7.81 17.32 32.53
C ILE A 314 6.60 18.21 32.24
N GLY A 315 6.81 19.35 31.59
CA GLY A 315 5.75 20.31 31.26
C GLY A 315 4.70 19.71 30.32
N VAL A 316 3.44 19.77 30.72
CA VAL A 316 2.28 19.34 29.92
C VAL A 316 1.38 20.55 29.69
N GLY A 317 0.93 20.75 28.45
CA GLY A 317 -0.02 21.82 28.12
C GLY A 317 -1.39 21.58 28.77
N PRO A 318 -2.20 22.63 29.05
CA PRO A 318 -3.45 22.52 29.79
C PRO A 318 -4.57 21.83 29.04
N GLY A 319 -4.37 21.44 27.81
CA GLY A 319 -5.34 20.81 26.91
C GLY A 319 -5.46 21.55 25.59
N ARG A 320 -6.04 20.88 24.59
CA ARG A 320 -6.30 21.45 23.26
C ARG A 320 -7.56 20.86 22.63
N GLY A 321 -8.15 21.59 21.67
CA GLY A 321 -9.30 21.10 20.91
C GLY A 321 -10.49 20.75 21.79
N SER A 322 -11.27 19.77 21.39
CA SER A 322 -12.50 19.35 22.09
C SER A 322 -12.24 18.63 23.41
N ALA A 323 -11.02 18.11 23.65
CA ALA A 323 -10.68 17.41 24.90
C ALA A 323 -10.83 18.34 26.13
N ALA A 324 -10.61 19.64 25.97
CA ALA A 324 -10.80 20.64 27.02
C ALA A 324 -12.25 20.78 27.46
N GLY A 325 -13.23 20.30 26.68
CA GLY A 325 -14.65 20.28 27.02
C GLY A 325 -15.12 19.03 27.74
N SER A 326 -14.24 18.12 28.15
CA SER A 326 -14.60 16.86 28.83
C SER A 326 -14.33 16.93 30.33
N VAL A 327 -15.40 16.70 31.13
CA VAL A 327 -15.30 16.59 32.59
C VAL A 327 -14.44 15.40 32.99
N VAL A 328 -14.58 14.24 32.30
CA VAL A 328 -13.74 13.07 32.54
C VAL A 328 -12.26 13.40 32.30
N SER A 329 -11.92 14.07 31.19
CA SER A 329 -10.53 14.47 30.89
C SER A 329 -9.96 15.42 31.97
N TYR A 330 -10.78 16.33 32.47
CA TYR A 330 -10.41 17.26 33.52
C TYR A 330 -10.21 16.53 34.85
N CYS A 331 -11.12 15.62 35.24
CA CYS A 331 -10.99 14.80 36.46
C CYS A 331 -9.74 13.91 36.41
N LEU A 332 -9.44 13.30 35.27
CA LEU A 332 -8.22 12.50 35.08
C LEU A 332 -6.92 13.32 35.07
N GLY A 333 -7.01 14.65 35.09
CA GLY A 333 -5.83 15.51 34.95
C GLY A 333 -5.19 15.45 33.56
N ILE A 334 -5.90 14.93 32.54
CA ILE A 334 -5.49 14.99 31.13
C ILE A 334 -5.52 16.44 30.66
N THR A 335 -6.53 17.20 31.10
CA THR A 335 -6.66 18.64 30.84
C THR A 335 -6.68 19.40 32.16
N ASP A 336 -6.26 20.68 32.13
CA ASP A 336 -6.24 21.58 33.28
C ASP A 336 -7.19 22.80 33.06
N ILE A 337 -8.10 22.70 32.09
CA ILE A 337 -9.16 23.66 31.82
C ILE A 337 -10.48 23.05 32.31
N ASP A 338 -11.14 23.75 33.23
CA ASP A 338 -12.49 23.37 33.70
C ASP A 338 -13.52 23.54 32.58
N PRO A 339 -14.21 22.49 32.16
CA PRO A 339 -15.07 22.53 30.96
C PRO A 339 -16.41 23.23 31.15
#